data_56f85c4ee2bef5942dea88fbea85a9b2
#
_entry.id   56f85c4ee2bef5942dea88fbea85a9b2
#
_cell.length_a   1.000
_cell.length_b   1.000
_cell.length_c   1.000
_cell.angle_alpha   90.00
_cell.angle_beta   90.00
_cell.angle_gamma   90.00
#
_symmetry.space_group_name_H-M   'P 1'
#
loop_
_entity.id
_entity.type
_entity.pdbx_description
1 polymer ?
#
loop_
_entity_poly.entity_id
_entity_poly.type
_entity_poly.pdbx_seq_one_letter_code
_entity_poly.pdbx_strand_id
1 'polypeptide(L)'
;MHVTRREKSGIAVVAPHGGKIEGRTSEVARLIAGDEHALYLFEGLRTTGDNFDCLHLGSHRFDEPRALELIAGCDTVVAVHGYAASGPDVLLGGLNEWLKRDVARALAKVGLTYLIDGHPFPGRDPCNICNRGRSGEGLQLELSSGLRKAGDWSGLASAVRGVLQSRAVRGVGHVMDSR
;
A
#
# COMPACT_ATOMS: atom_id res chain seq x y z
N MET A 1 -4.41 5.88 -15.44
CA MET A 1 -5.00 5.78 -14.08
C MET A 1 -6.08 4.73 -14.06
N HIS A 2 -6.20 3.97 -12.98
CA HIS A 2 -7.23 2.96 -12.77
C HIS A 2 -7.83 3.14 -11.37
N VAL A 3 -9.17 3.10 -11.28
CA VAL A 3 -9.90 3.21 -10.00
C VAL A 3 -10.94 2.10 -9.95
N THR A 4 -10.92 1.32 -8.88
CA THR A 4 -11.97 0.34 -8.57
C THR A 4 -12.54 0.67 -7.19
N ARG A 5 -13.84 0.99 -7.13
CA ARG A 5 -14.54 1.21 -5.86
C ARG A 5 -15.10 -0.10 -5.34
N ARG A 6 -15.09 -0.27 -4.03
CA ARG A 6 -15.73 -1.38 -3.31
C ARG A 6 -16.50 -0.83 -2.13
N GLU A 7 -17.79 -0.65 -2.28
CA GLU A 7 -18.66 0.04 -1.29
C GLU A 7 -18.65 -0.61 0.10
N LYS A 8 -18.39 -1.91 0.18
CA LYS A 8 -18.33 -2.65 1.45
C LYS A 8 -16.94 -2.73 2.05
N SER A 9 -15.91 -2.22 1.36
CA SER A 9 -14.54 -2.26 1.87
C SER A 9 -14.17 -0.95 2.53
N GLY A 10 -13.88 -0.98 3.82
CA GLY A 10 -13.22 0.13 4.52
C GLY A 10 -11.72 0.27 4.21
N ILE A 11 -11.20 -0.46 3.21
CA ILE A 11 -9.78 -0.50 2.88
C ILE A 11 -9.57 -0.10 1.42
N ALA A 12 -8.60 0.78 1.17
CA ALA A 12 -8.09 1.09 -0.15
C ALA A 12 -6.62 0.66 -0.28
N VAL A 13 -6.28 0.01 -1.40
CA VAL A 13 -4.90 -0.24 -1.81
C VAL A 13 -4.56 0.74 -2.93
N VAL A 14 -3.44 1.45 -2.78
CA VAL A 14 -3.04 2.49 -3.74
C VAL A 14 -1.61 2.26 -4.22
N ALA A 15 -1.37 2.42 -5.52
CA ALA A 15 -0.03 2.53 -6.09
C ALA A 15 0.10 3.89 -6.78
N PRO A 16 0.63 4.92 -6.08
CA PRO A 16 0.73 6.27 -6.63
C PRO A 16 1.84 6.41 -7.67
N HIS A 17 2.74 5.44 -7.75
CA HIS A 17 3.91 5.44 -8.64
C HIS A 17 3.97 4.20 -9.53
N GLY A 18 2.83 3.73 -10.01
CA GLY A 18 2.74 2.53 -10.85
C GLY A 18 3.31 2.69 -12.26
N GLY A 19 3.18 1.65 -13.06
CA GLY A 19 3.69 1.59 -14.42
C GLY A 19 5.22 1.61 -14.47
N LYS A 20 5.81 2.61 -15.14
CA LYS A 20 7.26 2.76 -15.28
C LYS A 20 7.87 3.73 -14.25
N ILE A 21 7.12 4.27 -13.30
CA ILE A 21 7.66 5.12 -12.24
C ILE A 21 8.43 4.25 -11.24
N GLU A 22 7.72 3.37 -10.54
CA GLU A 22 8.27 2.34 -9.65
C GLU A 22 7.75 0.98 -10.13
N GLY A 23 8.40 0.43 -11.15
CA GLY A 23 7.90 -0.73 -11.89
C GLY A 23 7.42 -1.88 -11.02
N ARG A 24 6.29 -2.50 -11.38
CA ARG A 24 5.62 -3.63 -10.73
C ARG A 24 4.78 -3.30 -9.49
N THR A 25 4.78 -2.07 -9.00
CA THR A 25 3.95 -1.68 -7.85
C THR A 25 2.46 -1.77 -8.14
N SER A 26 2.03 -1.47 -9.38
CA SER A 26 0.63 -1.63 -9.80
C SER A 26 0.17 -3.08 -9.75
N GLU A 27 0.99 -4.01 -10.23
CA GLU A 27 0.67 -5.44 -10.25
C GLU A 27 0.55 -5.99 -8.83
N VAL A 28 1.48 -5.62 -7.95
CA VAL A 28 1.44 -6.01 -6.53
C VAL A 28 0.21 -5.41 -5.84
N ALA A 29 -0.09 -4.13 -6.07
CA ALA A 29 -1.28 -3.49 -5.51
C ALA A 29 -2.57 -4.18 -5.95
N ARG A 30 -2.69 -4.60 -7.23
CA ARG A 30 -3.83 -5.40 -7.73
C ARG A 30 -3.95 -6.73 -6.99
N LEU A 31 -2.84 -7.44 -6.79
CA LEU A 31 -2.84 -8.71 -6.07
C LEU A 31 -3.23 -8.54 -4.60
N ILE A 32 -2.78 -7.49 -3.93
CA ILE A 32 -3.16 -7.19 -2.55
C ILE A 32 -4.64 -6.81 -2.46
N ALA A 33 -5.14 -5.95 -3.36
CA ALA A 33 -6.53 -5.52 -3.34
C ALA A 33 -7.50 -6.68 -3.63
N GLY A 34 -7.14 -7.56 -4.56
CA GLY A 34 -8.03 -8.63 -5.02
C GLY A 34 -9.38 -8.07 -5.47
N ASP A 35 -10.43 -8.83 -5.22
CA ASP A 35 -11.82 -8.42 -5.49
C ASP A 35 -12.50 -7.76 -4.27
N GLU A 36 -11.81 -7.66 -3.15
CA GLU A 36 -12.38 -7.30 -1.85
C GLU A 36 -12.16 -5.83 -1.48
N HIS A 37 -11.01 -5.25 -1.87
CA HIS A 37 -10.62 -3.91 -1.46
C HIS A 37 -10.69 -2.91 -2.61
N ALA A 38 -10.92 -1.65 -2.27
CA ALA A 38 -10.84 -0.57 -3.23
C ALA A 38 -9.40 -0.42 -3.76
N LEU A 39 -9.25 -0.07 -5.03
CA LEU A 39 -7.96 0.01 -5.70
C LEU A 39 -7.81 1.32 -6.45
N TYR A 40 -6.65 1.95 -6.28
CA TYR A 40 -6.22 3.08 -7.10
C TYR A 40 -4.81 2.85 -7.65
N LEU A 41 -4.63 3.10 -8.94
CA LEU A 41 -3.33 3.02 -9.60
C LEU A 41 -3.09 4.28 -10.44
N PHE A 42 -2.00 4.97 -10.18
CA PHE A 42 -1.45 5.96 -11.08
C PHE A 42 -0.25 5.34 -11.81
N GLU A 43 -0.34 5.19 -13.12
CA GLU A 43 0.66 4.49 -13.92
C GLU A 43 1.34 5.45 -14.89
N GLY A 44 2.64 5.65 -14.70
CA GLY A 44 3.47 6.36 -15.65
C GLY A 44 3.74 5.50 -16.87
N LEU A 45 3.29 5.94 -18.05
CA LEU A 45 3.39 5.18 -19.31
C LEU A 45 4.01 6.02 -20.44
N ARG A 46 4.84 7.01 -20.10
CA ARG A 46 5.53 7.82 -21.11
C ARG A 46 6.47 6.93 -21.96
N THR A 47 6.48 7.19 -23.24
CA THR A 47 7.35 6.50 -24.19
C THR A 47 8.70 7.18 -24.35
N THR A 48 8.81 8.46 -23.93
CA THR A 48 10.01 9.28 -23.99
C THR A 48 10.31 9.90 -22.62
N GLY A 49 11.58 10.05 -22.31
CA GLY A 49 12.05 10.54 -21.02
C GLY A 49 11.92 9.53 -19.90
N ASP A 50 12.53 9.82 -18.77
CA ASP A 50 12.41 8.99 -17.57
C ASP A 50 11.06 9.22 -16.89
N ASN A 51 10.33 8.13 -16.58
CA ASN A 51 9.02 8.23 -15.94
C ASN A 51 9.14 8.64 -14.48
N PHE A 52 10.21 8.22 -13.80
CA PHE A 52 10.45 8.62 -12.43
C PHE A 52 10.70 10.14 -12.34
N ASP A 53 11.64 10.67 -13.12
CA ASP A 53 11.98 12.10 -13.11
C ASP A 53 10.79 12.99 -13.49
N CYS A 54 9.94 12.52 -14.41
CA CYS A 54 8.85 13.32 -14.95
C CYS A 54 7.52 13.22 -14.17
N LEU A 55 7.26 12.10 -13.49
CA LEU A 55 5.93 11.77 -12.95
C LEU A 55 5.94 11.37 -11.47
N HIS A 56 7.12 11.17 -10.87
CA HIS A 56 7.20 10.86 -9.45
C HIS A 56 6.87 12.09 -8.61
N LEU A 57 5.85 12.00 -7.80
CA LEU A 57 5.47 13.00 -6.83
C LEU A 57 5.48 12.37 -5.43
N GLY A 58 6.29 12.90 -4.53
CA GLY A 58 6.41 12.32 -3.18
C GLY A 58 5.04 12.11 -2.50
N SER A 59 4.88 11.01 -1.79
CA SER A 59 3.60 10.53 -1.24
C SER A 59 2.87 11.55 -0.37
N HIS A 60 3.61 12.47 0.31
CA HIS A 60 3.05 13.57 1.11
C HIS A 60 2.49 14.72 0.27
N ARG A 61 2.84 14.75 -1.03
CA ARG A 61 2.39 15.76 -2.00
C ARG A 61 1.41 15.20 -3.02
N PHE A 62 1.13 13.90 -2.95
CA PHE A 62 0.26 13.24 -3.92
C PHE A 62 -1.18 13.74 -3.75
N ASP A 63 -1.70 14.46 -4.73
CA ASP A 63 -2.95 15.22 -4.68
C ASP A 63 -3.92 14.89 -5.82
N GLU A 64 -3.77 13.75 -6.50
CA GLU A 64 -4.66 13.36 -7.57
C GLU A 64 -6.10 13.19 -7.05
N PRO A 65 -7.09 13.94 -7.60
CA PRO A 65 -8.42 14.05 -7.01
C PRO A 65 -9.17 12.73 -6.85
N ARG A 66 -9.03 11.79 -7.80
CA ARG A 66 -9.72 10.49 -7.75
C ARG A 66 -9.15 9.58 -6.69
N ALA A 67 -7.82 9.67 -6.44
CA ALA A 67 -7.18 8.97 -5.35
C ALA A 67 -7.72 9.49 -4.03
N LEU A 68 -7.74 10.81 -3.85
CA LEU A 68 -8.21 11.46 -2.63
C LEU A 68 -9.67 11.15 -2.34
N GLU A 69 -10.53 11.21 -3.36
CA GLU A 69 -11.94 10.85 -3.24
C GLU A 69 -12.13 9.39 -2.83
N LEU A 70 -11.34 8.45 -3.42
CA LEU A 70 -11.42 7.05 -3.08
C LEU A 70 -11.03 6.79 -1.62
N ILE A 71 -9.87 7.31 -1.20
CA ILE A 71 -9.33 7.05 0.15
C ILE A 71 -10.13 7.75 1.24
N ALA A 72 -10.76 8.89 0.96
CA ALA A 72 -11.66 9.56 1.90
C ALA A 72 -12.88 8.69 2.29
N GLY A 73 -13.26 7.75 1.43
CA GLY A 73 -14.31 6.75 1.69
C GLY A 73 -13.83 5.53 2.49
N CYS A 74 -12.53 5.39 2.74
CA CYS A 74 -11.94 4.21 3.38
C CYS A 74 -11.35 4.55 4.75
N ASP A 75 -11.41 3.60 5.69
CA ASP A 75 -10.81 3.77 7.02
C ASP A 75 -9.28 3.62 6.94
N THR A 76 -8.82 2.60 6.22
CA THR A 76 -7.40 2.24 6.12
C THR A 76 -6.93 2.33 4.68
N VAL A 77 -5.75 2.91 4.48
CA VAL A 77 -5.07 2.95 3.18
C VAL A 77 -3.76 2.18 3.24
N VAL A 78 -3.54 1.31 2.26
CA VAL A 78 -2.27 0.61 2.04
C VAL A 78 -1.63 1.17 0.78
N ALA A 79 -0.53 1.90 0.91
CA ALA A 79 0.23 2.43 -0.22
C ALA A 79 1.37 1.48 -0.61
N VAL A 80 1.45 1.14 -1.89
CA VAL A 80 2.48 0.26 -2.45
C VAL A 80 3.45 1.08 -3.28
N HIS A 81 4.70 1.09 -2.83
CA HIS A 81 5.85 1.81 -3.40
C HIS A 81 6.99 0.85 -3.74
N GLY A 82 7.99 1.37 -4.41
CA GLY A 82 9.20 0.63 -4.73
C GLY A 82 10.46 1.44 -4.50
N TYR A 83 11.44 0.85 -3.86
CA TYR A 83 12.74 1.47 -3.69
C TYR A 83 13.84 0.79 -4.53
N ALA A 84 14.91 1.54 -4.85
CA ALA A 84 15.91 1.15 -5.84
C ALA A 84 17.14 0.45 -5.27
N ALA A 85 17.20 0.13 -3.98
CA ALA A 85 18.38 -0.49 -3.35
C ALA A 85 18.26 -2.01 -3.23
N SER A 86 19.41 -2.68 -3.10
CA SER A 86 19.51 -4.03 -2.57
C SER A 86 19.37 -3.94 -1.04
N GLY A 87 18.42 -4.67 -0.47
CA GLY A 87 18.12 -4.61 0.97
C GLY A 87 17.01 -5.57 1.33
N PRO A 88 16.37 -5.42 2.50
CA PRO A 88 15.21 -6.20 2.86
C PRO A 88 14.13 -6.14 1.78
N ASP A 89 13.37 -7.24 1.62
CA ASP A 89 12.35 -7.32 0.58
C ASP A 89 11.30 -6.22 0.72
N VAL A 90 10.91 -5.90 1.97
CA VAL A 90 9.87 -4.91 2.27
C VAL A 90 10.30 -3.99 3.41
N LEU A 91 10.20 -2.66 3.20
CA LEU A 91 10.27 -1.69 4.28
C LEU A 91 8.85 -1.24 4.60
N LEU A 92 8.51 -1.23 5.90
CA LEU A 92 7.16 -0.97 6.38
C LEU A 92 7.09 0.41 7.03
N GLY A 93 6.27 1.29 6.46
CA GLY A 93 6.03 2.64 6.93
C GLY A 93 4.55 2.92 7.21
N GLY A 94 4.21 4.18 7.45
CA GLY A 94 2.87 4.62 7.82
C GLY A 94 2.70 4.80 9.32
N LEU A 95 1.55 5.35 9.72
CA LEU A 95 1.24 5.64 11.14
C LEU A 95 0.57 4.48 11.86
N ASN A 96 0.01 3.48 11.17
CA ASN A 96 -0.67 2.36 11.80
C ASN A 96 0.32 1.31 12.32
N GLU A 97 0.79 1.50 13.55
CA GLU A 97 1.80 0.65 14.19
C GLU A 97 1.35 -0.80 14.34
N TRP A 98 0.07 -1.03 14.60
CA TRP A 98 -0.47 -2.37 14.74
C TRP A 98 -0.49 -3.11 13.39
N LEU A 99 -0.93 -2.44 12.35
CA LEU A 99 -0.98 -3.00 11.01
C LEU A 99 0.43 -3.33 10.49
N LYS A 100 1.41 -2.44 10.71
CA LYS A 100 2.81 -2.70 10.39
C LYS A 100 3.33 -3.99 11.03
N ARG A 101 3.10 -4.16 12.35
CA ARG A 101 3.56 -5.34 13.08
C ARG A 101 2.85 -6.62 12.65
N ASP A 102 1.54 -6.56 12.36
CA ASP A 102 0.79 -7.72 11.89
C ASP A 102 1.27 -8.16 10.50
N VAL A 103 1.48 -7.19 9.59
CA VAL A 103 2.02 -7.46 8.25
C VAL A 103 3.45 -7.98 8.34
N ALA A 104 4.31 -7.39 9.17
CA ALA A 104 5.68 -7.88 9.38
C ALA A 104 5.71 -9.36 9.79
N ARG A 105 4.85 -9.75 10.74
CA ARG A 105 4.73 -11.16 11.16
C ARG A 105 4.23 -12.07 10.04
N ALA A 106 3.32 -11.58 9.21
CA ALA A 106 2.82 -12.34 8.08
C ALA A 106 3.87 -12.51 6.98
N LEU A 107 4.66 -11.46 6.70
CA LEU A 107 5.79 -11.51 5.75
C LEU A 107 6.86 -12.51 6.19
N ALA A 108 7.22 -12.51 7.48
CA ALA A 108 8.18 -13.50 8.03
C ALA A 108 7.72 -14.95 7.81
N LYS A 109 6.42 -15.24 7.93
CA LYS A 109 5.87 -16.59 7.72
C LYS A 109 6.00 -17.09 6.29
N VAL A 110 6.10 -16.18 5.32
CA VAL A 110 6.31 -16.52 3.90
C VAL A 110 7.76 -16.32 3.44
N GLY A 111 8.69 -16.16 4.40
CA GLY A 111 10.13 -16.10 4.15
C GLY A 111 10.63 -14.76 3.61
N LEU A 112 9.84 -13.71 3.64
CA LEU A 112 10.25 -12.37 3.19
C LEU A 112 10.93 -11.60 4.32
N THR A 113 12.03 -10.93 3.97
CA THR A 113 12.77 -10.04 4.87
C THR A 113 12.12 -8.66 4.93
N TYR A 114 12.15 -8.02 6.10
CA TYR A 114 11.53 -6.71 6.27
C TYR A 114 12.26 -5.85 7.31
N LEU A 115 12.02 -4.53 7.26
CA LEU A 115 12.32 -3.57 8.32
C LEU A 115 11.08 -2.72 8.63
N ILE A 116 10.85 -2.43 9.92
CA ILE A 116 9.81 -1.51 10.40
C ILE A 116 10.41 -0.14 10.71
N ASP A 117 11.61 -0.13 11.27
CA ASP A 117 12.32 1.08 11.71
C ASP A 117 13.74 1.13 11.12
N GLY A 118 14.37 2.31 11.19
CA GLY A 118 15.76 2.48 10.76
C GLY A 118 15.96 2.52 9.24
N HIS A 119 14.91 2.79 8.48
CA HIS A 119 14.96 2.92 7.02
C HIS A 119 14.50 4.32 6.55
N PRO A 120 14.86 4.75 5.31
CA PRO A 120 14.62 6.13 4.85
C PRO A 120 13.17 6.46 4.48
N PHE A 121 12.25 5.50 4.51
CA PHE A 121 10.85 5.66 4.06
C PHE A 121 9.82 5.41 5.19
N PRO A 122 9.89 6.12 6.34
CA PRO A 122 9.03 5.82 7.48
C PRO A 122 7.54 6.12 7.25
N GLY A 123 7.19 6.93 6.25
CA GLY A 123 5.81 7.25 5.89
C GLY A 123 5.00 7.91 7.01
N ARG A 124 5.65 8.62 7.94
CA ARG A 124 5.02 9.18 9.16
C ARG A 124 4.35 10.55 8.99
N ASP A 125 4.54 11.18 7.82
CA ASP A 125 3.87 12.45 7.53
C ASP A 125 2.35 12.21 7.47
N PRO A 126 1.52 12.96 8.23
CA PRO A 126 0.06 12.86 8.13
C PRO A 126 -0.48 13.13 6.72
N CYS A 127 0.24 13.94 5.92
CA CYS A 127 -0.10 14.21 4.52
C CYS A 127 0.30 13.07 3.57
N ASN A 128 1.09 12.08 4.01
CA ASN A 128 1.39 10.91 3.19
C ASN A 128 0.09 10.20 2.79
N ILE A 129 -0.04 9.84 1.51
CA ILE A 129 -1.28 9.27 0.98
C ILE A 129 -1.77 8.06 1.80
N CYS A 130 -0.88 7.24 2.36
CA CYS A 130 -1.28 6.11 3.18
C CYS A 130 -2.00 6.53 4.48
N ASN A 131 -1.74 7.73 5.01
CA ASN A 131 -2.30 8.23 6.28
C ASN A 131 -3.56 9.09 6.06
N ARG A 132 -4.05 9.24 4.82
CA ARG A 132 -5.17 10.13 4.49
C ARG A 132 -6.52 9.43 4.39
N GLY A 133 -6.63 8.18 4.85
CA GLY A 133 -7.91 7.52 5.12
C GLY A 133 -8.61 8.12 6.35
N ARG A 134 -9.85 7.70 6.61
CA ARG A 134 -10.66 8.23 7.73
C ARG A 134 -10.04 8.02 9.10
N SER A 135 -9.25 6.94 9.29
CA SER A 135 -8.55 6.71 10.56
C SER A 135 -7.38 7.66 10.80
N GLY A 136 -6.87 8.35 9.78
CA GLY A 136 -5.64 9.11 9.84
C GLY A 136 -4.37 8.26 9.92
N GLU A 137 -4.49 6.95 9.88
CA GLU A 137 -3.39 5.99 10.04
C GLU A 137 -3.47 4.90 8.98
N GLY A 138 -2.38 4.68 8.26
CA GLY A 138 -2.30 3.65 7.23
C GLY A 138 -0.97 2.93 7.20
N LEU A 139 -0.78 2.15 6.16
CA LEU A 139 0.41 1.34 5.91
C LEU A 139 1.08 1.76 4.61
N GLN A 140 2.39 1.94 4.63
CA GLN A 140 3.24 2.09 3.46
C GLN A 140 4.10 0.83 3.29
N LEU A 141 4.12 0.27 2.09
CA LEU A 141 4.97 -0.84 1.69
C LEU A 141 5.97 -0.32 0.66
N GLU A 142 7.26 -0.41 0.96
CA GLU A 142 8.34 -0.10 0.03
C GLU A 142 8.99 -1.42 -0.40
N LEU A 143 8.79 -1.79 -1.65
CA LEU A 143 9.24 -3.06 -2.19
C LEU A 143 10.63 -2.91 -2.82
N SER A 144 11.58 -3.78 -2.46
CA SER A 144 12.91 -3.77 -3.05
C SER A 144 12.87 -4.01 -4.56
N SER A 145 13.89 -3.53 -5.27
CA SER A 145 14.02 -3.80 -6.71
C SER A 145 14.19 -5.30 -6.98
N GLY A 146 14.82 -6.05 -6.07
CA GLY A 146 14.95 -7.51 -6.15
C GLY A 146 13.60 -8.21 -6.10
N LEU A 147 12.79 -7.93 -5.08
CA LEU A 147 11.45 -8.49 -4.93
C LEU A 147 10.54 -8.14 -6.12
N ARG A 148 10.57 -6.89 -6.58
CA ARG A 148 9.75 -6.46 -7.72
C ARG A 148 10.12 -7.16 -9.03
N LYS A 149 11.42 -7.51 -9.21
CA LYS A 149 11.92 -8.24 -10.39
C LYS A 149 11.69 -9.75 -10.32
N ALA A 150 11.49 -10.32 -9.15
CA ALA A 150 11.28 -11.77 -8.97
C ALA A 150 10.05 -12.30 -9.73
N GLY A 151 9.03 -11.46 -9.91
CA GLY A 151 7.86 -11.78 -10.74
C GLY A 151 6.80 -12.64 -10.06
N ASP A 152 7.10 -13.26 -8.93
CA ASP A 152 6.13 -13.95 -8.08
C ASP A 152 5.93 -13.17 -6.77
N TRP A 153 4.75 -12.59 -6.64
CA TRP A 153 4.36 -11.80 -5.47
C TRP A 153 3.18 -12.43 -4.71
N SER A 154 2.85 -13.67 -5.02
CA SER A 154 1.70 -14.38 -4.43
C SER A 154 1.82 -14.52 -2.92
N GLY A 155 3.01 -14.84 -2.42
CA GLY A 155 3.31 -14.92 -1.00
C GLY A 155 3.15 -13.57 -0.30
N LEU A 156 3.71 -12.50 -0.86
CA LEU A 156 3.56 -11.13 -0.36
C LEU A 156 2.08 -10.72 -0.32
N ALA A 157 1.38 -10.88 -1.44
CA ALA A 157 -0.01 -10.46 -1.56
C ALA A 157 -0.91 -11.23 -0.60
N SER A 158 -0.73 -12.54 -0.48
CA SER A 158 -1.49 -13.39 0.46
C SER A 158 -1.23 -13.00 1.91
N ALA A 159 0.02 -12.72 2.28
CA ALA A 159 0.39 -12.31 3.63
C ALA A 159 -0.30 -10.98 4.01
N VAL A 160 -0.20 -9.96 3.14
CA VAL A 160 -0.81 -8.65 3.39
C VAL A 160 -2.34 -8.76 3.41
N ARG A 161 -2.95 -9.41 2.40
CA ARG A 161 -4.41 -9.56 2.29
C ARG A 161 -4.99 -10.30 3.48
N GLY A 162 -4.36 -11.39 3.93
CA GLY A 162 -4.81 -12.15 5.10
C GLY A 162 -4.88 -11.29 6.38
N VAL A 163 -3.94 -10.37 6.56
CA VAL A 163 -3.97 -9.43 7.68
C VAL A 163 -5.13 -8.43 7.51
N LEU A 164 -5.33 -7.87 6.30
CA LEU A 164 -6.40 -6.91 6.04
C LEU A 164 -7.79 -7.53 6.27
N GLN A 165 -8.02 -8.75 5.81
CA GLN A 165 -9.26 -9.49 6.00
C GLN A 165 -9.56 -9.75 7.48
N SER A 166 -8.55 -10.19 8.25
CA SER A 166 -8.72 -10.46 9.67
C SER A 166 -9.12 -9.22 10.49
N ARG A 167 -8.74 -8.04 10.03
CA ARG A 167 -9.11 -6.76 10.64
C ARG A 167 -10.49 -6.29 10.26
N ALA A 168 -10.90 -6.48 9.01
CA ALA A 168 -12.26 -6.16 8.57
C ALA A 168 -13.31 -6.90 9.42
N VAL A 169 -13.04 -8.17 9.74
CA VAL A 169 -13.91 -8.98 10.60
C VAL A 169 -13.96 -8.45 12.05
N ARG A 170 -12.84 -8.00 12.61
CA ARG A 170 -12.78 -7.46 13.99
C ARG A 170 -13.46 -6.09 14.11
N GLY A 171 -13.40 -5.25 13.09
CA GLY A 171 -14.06 -3.94 13.07
C GLY A 171 -15.58 -4.03 13.11
N VAL A 172 -16.17 -5.06 12.52
CA VAL A 172 -17.62 -5.31 12.54
C VAL A 172 -18.10 -5.81 13.91
N GLY A 173 -17.26 -6.53 14.67
CA GLY A 173 -17.62 -7.08 15.98
C GLY A 173 -17.69 -6.06 17.12
N HIS A 174 -17.07 -4.89 16.99
CA HIS A 174 -17.00 -3.88 18.07
C HIS A 174 -18.19 -2.89 18.07
N VAL A 175 -19.02 -2.92 17.04
CA VAL A 175 -20.22 -2.05 16.93
C VAL A 175 -21.47 -2.70 17.54
N MET A 176 -21.44 -3.98 17.88
CA MET A 176 -22.63 -4.73 18.37
C MET A 176 -22.75 -4.84 19.90
N ASP A 177 -21.81 -4.32 20.69
CA ASP A 177 -21.82 -4.52 22.15
C ASP A 177 -21.98 -3.22 22.97
N SER A 178 -22.68 -2.24 22.37
CA SER A 178 -23.04 -0.98 23.05
C SER A 178 -24.55 -0.78 22.96
N ARG A 179 -25.32 -1.65 23.60
CA ARG A 179 -26.73 -1.39 24.00
C ARG A 179 -27.04 -2.01 25.35
#